data_08173974f73c4619a78c2cceaabcaf51
#
_entry.id   08173974f73c4619a78c2cceaabcaf51
#
_cell.length_a   1.000
_cell.length_b   1.000
_cell.length_c   1.000
_cell.angle_alpha   90.00
_cell.angle_beta   90.00
_cell.angle_gamma   90.00
#
_symmetry.space_group_name_H-M   'P 1'
#
loop_
_entity.id
_entity.type
_entity.pdbx_description
1 polymer ?
#
loop_
_entity_poly.entity_id
_entity_poly.type
_entity_poly.pdbx_seq_one_letter_code
_entity_poly.pdbx_strand_id
1 'polypeptide(L)'
;MTQTQQESKLIGYLGPHGTYSEEVAFYLNQHGGSHFIPYRRIDTAIRAVMAGEIDECVVPLENSLEGSVNITLDTLAHDVHVFIIREIIWPIEHNLLIKQGTAQIDTIISHPQALAQCRQFLSRLYPHADIKAIDSTAEAAKRVADGAANHAAVGSTRAANLHGLEIKHSNIQDYTHNCTRFVVLGRQLAAADEEDSQYKTSVACQIDGQKPGSLCEILQEFAHRSVNLTRIESRPARVGLGVYIFFLDIAGGIHEQNVAEAVEAVKRKSQWFKNLGSYPVLTIR
;
A
#
# COMPACT_ATOMS: atom_id res chain seq x y z
N MET A 1 -13.90 -2.50 -35.31
CA MET A 1 -13.02 -2.81 -34.16
C MET A 1 -12.08 -1.64 -34.01
N THR A 2 -12.49 -0.64 -33.27
CA THR A 2 -11.66 0.53 -32.93
C THR A 2 -10.76 0.12 -31.77
N GLN A 3 -9.46 -0.12 -32.04
CA GLN A 3 -8.45 -0.15 -31.00
C GLN A 3 -8.43 1.24 -30.37
N THR A 4 -9.01 1.36 -29.19
CA THR A 4 -8.79 2.52 -28.32
C THR A 4 -7.27 2.53 -28.04
N GLN A 5 -6.55 3.49 -28.61
CA GLN A 5 -5.18 3.79 -28.22
C GLN A 5 -5.23 4.19 -26.75
N GLN A 6 -4.81 3.27 -25.89
CA GLN A 6 -4.65 3.53 -24.47
C GLN A 6 -3.52 4.55 -24.34
N GLU A 7 -3.84 5.79 -23.96
CA GLU A 7 -2.85 6.83 -23.75
C GLU A 7 -1.78 6.37 -22.75
N SER A 8 -0.53 6.62 -23.09
CA SER A 8 0.62 6.30 -22.25
C SER A 8 0.56 7.11 -20.95
N LYS A 9 0.38 6.44 -19.81
CA LYS A 9 0.32 7.08 -18.48
C LYS A 9 1.69 7.20 -17.84
N LEU A 10 1.89 8.28 -17.07
CA LEU A 10 3.00 8.42 -16.13
C LEU A 10 2.57 7.93 -14.75
N ILE A 11 3.19 6.85 -14.26
CA ILE A 11 2.80 6.17 -13.01
C ILE A 11 3.94 6.25 -12.01
N GLY A 12 3.71 6.99 -10.91
CA GLY A 12 4.62 7.04 -9.79
C GLY A 12 4.48 5.83 -8.87
N TYR A 13 5.56 5.47 -8.18
CA TYR A 13 5.51 4.45 -7.13
C TYR A 13 6.60 4.70 -6.08
N LEU A 14 6.45 4.10 -4.88
CA LEU A 14 7.48 4.16 -3.86
C LEU A 14 8.69 3.30 -4.28
N GLY A 15 9.78 3.98 -4.66
CA GLY A 15 11.05 3.37 -5.03
C GLY A 15 11.88 2.89 -3.83
N PRO A 16 13.07 2.40 -4.10
CA PRO A 16 13.74 2.31 -5.41
C PRO A 16 13.16 1.22 -6.32
N HIS A 17 13.80 0.97 -7.47
CA HIS A 17 13.50 -0.19 -8.31
C HIS A 17 13.68 -1.50 -7.52
N GLY A 18 12.85 -2.50 -7.79
CA GLY A 18 12.82 -3.79 -7.08
C GLY A 18 11.94 -3.82 -5.84
N THR A 19 11.18 -2.75 -5.54
CA THR A 19 10.22 -2.72 -4.43
C THR A 19 8.90 -3.39 -4.79
N TYR A 20 8.11 -3.78 -3.76
CA TYR A 20 6.73 -4.27 -3.96
C TYR A 20 5.82 -3.22 -4.60
N SER A 21 6.03 -1.93 -4.31
CA SER A 21 5.27 -0.85 -4.95
C SER A 21 5.52 -0.80 -6.46
N GLU A 22 6.75 -1.04 -6.92
CA GLU A 22 7.06 -1.20 -8.34
C GLU A 22 6.37 -2.42 -8.92
N GLU A 23 6.45 -3.56 -8.24
CA GLU A 23 5.85 -4.82 -8.68
C GLU A 23 4.34 -4.67 -8.91
N VAL A 24 3.63 -4.05 -7.95
CA VAL A 24 2.21 -3.72 -8.06
C VAL A 24 1.93 -2.75 -9.21
N ALA A 25 2.74 -1.70 -9.37
CA ALA A 25 2.57 -0.73 -10.45
C ALA A 25 2.69 -1.40 -11.83
N PHE A 26 3.68 -2.28 -12.01
CA PHE A 26 3.83 -3.06 -13.24
C PHE A 26 2.66 -4.02 -13.47
N TYR A 27 2.24 -4.75 -12.42
CA TYR A 27 1.13 -5.70 -12.51
C TYR A 27 -0.16 -5.02 -12.96
N LEU A 28 -0.50 -3.87 -12.41
CA LEU A 28 -1.71 -3.14 -12.73
C LEU A 28 -1.70 -2.55 -14.15
N ASN A 29 -0.55 -2.46 -14.79
CA ASN A 29 -0.36 -1.79 -16.09
C ASN A 29 0.30 -2.70 -17.14
N GLN A 30 0.11 -4.02 -17.05
CA GLN A 30 0.74 -5.00 -17.95
C GLN A 30 0.38 -4.83 -19.44
N HIS A 31 -0.74 -4.20 -19.74
CA HIS A 31 -1.28 -4.08 -21.11
C HIS A 31 -1.16 -2.68 -21.71
N GLY A 32 -0.51 -1.73 -21.02
CA GLY A 32 -0.39 -0.34 -21.47
C GLY A 32 1.06 0.11 -21.69
N GLY A 33 1.27 1.10 -22.54
CA GLY A 33 2.58 1.76 -22.78
C GLY A 33 2.97 2.75 -21.68
N SER A 34 2.65 2.45 -20.39
CA SER A 34 2.88 3.38 -19.28
C SER A 34 4.36 3.53 -18.93
N HIS A 35 4.74 4.72 -18.46
CA HIS A 35 6.06 5.01 -17.93
C HIS A 35 6.03 5.04 -16.40
N PHE A 36 7.01 4.38 -15.78
CA PHE A 36 7.07 4.18 -14.34
C PHE A 36 8.18 5.03 -13.72
N ILE A 37 7.83 5.83 -12.69
CA ILE A 37 8.73 6.80 -12.06
C ILE A 37 8.88 6.47 -10.56
N PRO A 38 10.09 6.09 -10.10
CA PRO A 38 10.34 5.83 -8.70
C PRO A 38 10.46 7.13 -7.90
N TYR A 39 9.72 7.23 -6.81
CA TYR A 39 9.80 8.31 -5.83
C TYR A 39 10.47 7.82 -4.55
N ARG A 40 11.32 8.63 -3.96
CA ARG A 40 11.99 8.27 -2.69
C ARG A 40 11.07 8.29 -1.48
N ARG A 41 9.93 9.00 -1.58
CA ARG A 41 8.99 9.20 -0.47
C ARG A 41 7.56 9.11 -0.99
N ILE A 42 6.68 8.54 -0.17
CA ILE A 42 5.25 8.39 -0.47
C ILE A 42 4.59 9.74 -0.68
N ASP A 43 4.80 10.69 0.23
CA ASP A 43 4.18 12.02 0.16
C ASP A 43 4.58 12.80 -1.11
N THR A 44 5.82 12.65 -1.60
CA THR A 44 6.25 13.28 -2.85
C THR A 44 5.57 12.66 -4.07
N ALA A 45 5.39 11.34 -4.10
CA ALA A 45 4.65 10.67 -5.18
C ALA A 45 3.18 11.15 -5.21
N ILE A 46 2.53 11.22 -4.06
CA ILE A 46 1.13 11.67 -3.95
C ILE A 46 0.98 13.14 -4.38
N ARG A 47 1.90 14.02 -3.96
CA ARG A 47 1.89 15.44 -4.37
C ARG A 47 2.12 15.63 -5.87
N ALA A 48 2.95 14.79 -6.50
CA ALA A 48 3.19 14.82 -7.94
C ALA A 48 1.90 14.49 -8.73
N VAL A 49 1.05 13.57 -8.23
CA VAL A 49 -0.30 13.34 -8.81
C VAL A 49 -1.14 14.61 -8.72
N MET A 50 -1.21 15.23 -7.54
CA MET A 50 -1.99 16.46 -7.35
C MET A 50 -1.50 17.61 -8.26
N ALA A 51 -0.19 17.73 -8.41
CA ALA A 51 0.42 18.75 -9.27
C ALA A 51 0.25 18.48 -10.78
N GLY A 52 -0.17 17.26 -11.17
CA GLY A 52 -0.29 16.86 -12.56
C GLY A 52 1.05 16.52 -13.25
N GLU A 53 2.09 16.30 -12.46
CA GLU A 53 3.40 15.86 -12.94
C GLU A 53 3.38 14.40 -13.38
N ILE A 54 2.51 13.60 -12.75
CA ILE A 54 2.20 12.22 -13.10
C ILE A 54 0.67 12.00 -13.06
N ASP A 55 0.21 10.97 -13.76
CA ASP A 55 -1.23 10.68 -13.85
C ASP A 55 -1.74 9.95 -12.63
N GLU A 56 -1.00 8.95 -12.18
CA GLU A 56 -1.36 8.06 -11.08
C GLU A 56 -0.13 7.75 -10.22
N CYS A 57 -0.35 7.35 -8.96
CA CYS A 57 0.73 6.73 -8.18
C CYS A 57 0.23 5.51 -7.39
N VAL A 58 1.13 4.54 -7.23
CA VAL A 58 0.92 3.33 -6.42
C VAL A 58 1.68 3.48 -5.10
N VAL A 59 0.93 3.46 -3.99
CA VAL A 59 1.50 3.61 -2.64
C VAL A 59 0.89 2.59 -1.67
N PRO A 60 1.65 2.12 -0.67
CA PRO A 60 1.10 1.26 0.37
C PRO A 60 0.20 2.07 1.31
N LEU A 61 -0.93 1.47 1.73
CA LEU A 61 -1.87 2.05 2.68
C LEU A 61 -1.86 1.33 4.02
N GLU A 62 -1.71 0.01 3.99
CA GLU A 62 -1.77 -0.85 5.18
C GLU A 62 -1.03 -2.17 4.93
N ASN A 63 -0.36 -2.69 5.95
CA ASN A 63 0.20 -4.04 5.95
C ASN A 63 -0.46 -4.87 7.05
N SER A 64 -0.74 -6.14 6.78
CA SER A 64 -1.47 -7.03 7.70
C SER A 64 -0.74 -7.32 9.03
N LEU A 65 0.58 -7.10 9.10
CA LEU A 65 1.40 -7.31 10.29
C LEU A 65 1.77 -6.00 11.00
N GLU A 66 2.07 -4.95 10.21
CA GLU A 66 2.57 -3.67 10.73
C GLU A 66 1.48 -2.61 10.91
N GLY A 67 0.30 -2.85 10.30
CA GLY A 67 -0.82 -1.90 10.34
C GLY A 67 -0.69 -0.77 9.32
N SER A 68 -1.20 0.39 9.69
CA SER A 68 -1.38 1.53 8.79
C SER A 68 -0.09 2.21 8.38
N VAL A 69 0.01 2.57 7.09
CA VAL A 69 1.08 3.43 6.57
C VAL A 69 0.70 4.90 6.83
N ASN A 70 1.11 5.39 7.98
CA ASN A 70 0.70 6.69 8.51
C ASN A 70 0.96 7.87 7.55
N ILE A 71 2.10 7.86 6.84
CA ILE A 71 2.44 8.93 5.90
C ILE A 71 1.43 9.03 4.74
N THR A 72 0.92 7.89 4.26
CA THR A 72 -0.13 7.85 3.23
C THR A 72 -1.41 8.49 3.74
N LEU A 73 -1.88 8.06 4.92
CA LEU A 73 -3.11 8.58 5.52
C LEU A 73 -3.00 10.08 5.83
N ASP A 74 -1.90 10.49 6.46
CA ASP A 74 -1.69 11.88 6.83
C ASP A 74 -1.63 12.80 5.60
N THR A 75 -0.96 12.36 4.53
CA THR A 75 -0.92 13.11 3.27
C THR A 75 -2.31 13.21 2.63
N LEU A 76 -3.07 12.11 2.60
CA LEU A 76 -4.44 12.09 2.09
C LEU A 76 -5.38 12.98 2.90
N ALA A 77 -5.23 13.05 4.23
CA ALA A 77 -6.08 13.87 5.08
C ALA A 77 -5.82 15.37 4.88
N HIS A 78 -4.54 15.77 4.97
CA HIS A 78 -4.17 17.16 5.21
C HIS A 78 -3.63 17.91 3.99
N ASP A 79 -2.97 17.18 3.06
CA ASP A 79 -2.04 17.86 2.17
C ASP A 79 -2.50 17.92 0.71
N VAL A 80 -3.41 17.05 0.28
CA VAL A 80 -3.74 16.85 -1.14
C VAL A 80 -5.23 16.67 -1.39
N HIS A 81 -5.66 16.95 -2.63
CA HIS A 81 -6.97 16.57 -3.16
C HIS A 81 -6.77 15.56 -4.31
N VAL A 82 -6.62 14.31 -3.94
CA VAL A 82 -6.57 13.15 -4.85
C VAL A 82 -7.50 12.07 -4.33
N PHE A 83 -7.84 11.12 -5.20
CA PHE A 83 -8.78 10.04 -4.90
C PHE A 83 -8.09 8.69 -5.01
N ILE A 84 -8.52 7.75 -4.18
CA ILE A 84 -8.24 6.33 -4.40
C ILE A 84 -9.12 5.89 -5.57
N ILE A 85 -8.50 5.39 -6.62
CA ILE A 85 -9.18 4.95 -7.85
C ILE A 85 -9.13 3.43 -8.04
N ARG A 86 -8.27 2.75 -7.28
CA ARG A 86 -8.16 1.28 -7.24
C ARG A 86 -7.46 0.84 -5.97
N GLU A 87 -7.80 -0.34 -5.48
CA GLU A 87 -7.10 -1.03 -4.38
C GLU A 87 -6.60 -2.38 -4.86
N ILE A 88 -5.42 -2.78 -4.40
CA ILE A 88 -4.89 -4.12 -4.60
C ILE A 88 -4.34 -4.67 -3.29
N ILE A 89 -4.74 -5.90 -2.95
CA ILE A 89 -4.20 -6.68 -1.84
C ILE A 89 -3.14 -7.60 -2.41
N TRP A 90 -1.88 -7.31 -2.07
CA TRP A 90 -0.70 -7.99 -2.61
C TRP A 90 -0.01 -8.85 -1.56
N PRO A 91 0.26 -10.13 -1.83
CA PRO A 91 1.03 -10.98 -0.93
C PRO A 91 2.48 -10.49 -0.82
N ILE A 92 3.02 -10.53 0.39
CA ILE A 92 4.41 -10.16 0.66
C ILE A 92 5.20 -11.43 0.96
N GLU A 93 5.98 -11.83 -0.02
CA GLU A 93 6.82 -13.02 0.04
C GLU A 93 8.29 -12.62 0.15
N HIS A 94 8.96 -13.15 1.15
CA HIS A 94 10.39 -12.92 1.35
C HIS A 94 11.19 -14.14 0.92
N ASN A 95 12.24 -13.89 0.14
CA ASN A 95 13.16 -14.92 -0.34
C ASN A 95 14.57 -14.62 0.13
N LEU A 96 15.39 -15.64 0.31
CA LEU A 96 16.83 -15.48 0.53
C LEU A 96 17.55 -15.44 -0.82
N LEU A 97 18.12 -14.30 -1.13
CA LEU A 97 18.75 -13.99 -2.42
C LEU A 97 20.26 -14.03 -2.30
N ILE A 98 20.92 -14.66 -3.23
CA ILE A 98 22.39 -14.81 -3.27
C ILE A 98 22.94 -14.55 -4.68
N LYS A 99 24.23 -14.31 -4.78
CA LYS A 99 24.93 -14.43 -6.06
C LYS A 99 25.01 -15.89 -6.49
N GLN A 100 24.95 -16.13 -7.78
CA GLN A 100 25.18 -17.47 -8.34
C GLN A 100 26.54 -18.03 -7.87
N GLY A 101 26.53 -19.27 -7.39
CA GLY A 101 27.73 -19.93 -6.91
C GLY A 101 28.16 -19.58 -5.47
N THR A 102 27.36 -18.86 -4.71
CA THR A 102 27.62 -18.61 -3.28
C THR A 102 27.63 -19.92 -2.50
N ALA A 103 28.79 -20.31 -1.97
CA ALA A 103 28.97 -21.56 -1.22
C ALA A 103 28.61 -21.40 0.26
N GLN A 104 28.94 -20.25 0.86
CA GLN A 104 28.74 -19.96 2.29
C GLN A 104 28.13 -18.57 2.43
N ILE A 105 27.24 -18.39 3.43
CA ILE A 105 26.62 -17.12 3.75
C ILE A 105 27.09 -16.70 5.14
N ASP A 106 27.85 -15.60 5.21
CA ASP A 106 28.39 -15.04 6.43
C ASP A 106 27.65 -13.76 6.87
N THR A 107 26.97 -13.09 5.93
CA THR A 107 26.23 -11.86 6.20
C THR A 107 24.88 -11.89 5.47
N ILE A 108 23.80 -11.54 6.19
CA ILE A 108 22.45 -11.41 5.63
C ILE A 108 21.99 -9.96 5.84
N ILE A 109 21.55 -9.35 4.75
CA ILE A 109 21.24 -7.92 4.70
C ILE A 109 19.77 -7.75 4.30
N SER A 110 19.02 -6.89 5.00
CA SER A 110 17.70 -6.42 4.54
C SER A 110 17.17 -5.26 5.37
N HIS A 111 15.96 -4.83 5.04
CA HIS A 111 15.20 -3.92 5.88
C HIS A 111 14.87 -4.58 7.24
N PRO A 112 14.91 -3.83 8.36
CA PRO A 112 14.65 -4.38 9.71
C PRO A 112 13.37 -5.20 9.80
N GLN A 113 12.30 -4.73 9.17
CA GLN A 113 11.01 -5.40 9.13
C GLN A 113 11.08 -6.77 8.44
N ALA A 114 11.70 -6.87 7.26
CA ALA A 114 11.86 -8.14 6.55
C ALA A 114 12.72 -9.14 7.33
N LEU A 115 13.79 -8.66 7.97
CA LEU A 115 14.62 -9.49 8.86
C LEU A 115 13.82 -10.01 10.06
N ALA A 116 12.99 -9.17 10.68
CA ALA A 116 12.12 -9.56 11.80
C ALA A 116 11.08 -10.61 11.39
N GLN A 117 10.49 -10.45 10.19
CA GLN A 117 9.50 -11.38 9.63
C GLN A 117 10.10 -12.73 9.19
N CYS A 118 11.41 -12.84 9.04
CA CYS A 118 12.13 -14.07 8.67
C CYS A 118 13.01 -14.62 9.80
N ARG A 119 12.86 -14.10 11.03
CA ARG A 119 13.80 -14.34 12.12
C ARG A 119 13.95 -15.81 12.48
N GLN A 120 12.85 -16.58 12.55
CA GLN A 120 12.90 -17.99 12.93
C GLN A 120 13.63 -18.80 11.87
N PHE A 121 13.34 -18.57 10.59
CA PHE A 121 14.02 -19.20 9.47
C PHE A 121 15.52 -18.92 9.49
N LEU A 122 15.91 -17.64 9.58
CA LEU A 122 17.30 -17.21 9.57
C LEU A 122 18.09 -17.76 10.75
N SER A 123 17.54 -17.71 11.98
CA SER A 123 18.20 -18.23 13.17
C SER A 123 18.40 -19.75 13.13
N ARG A 124 17.49 -20.48 12.49
CA ARG A 124 17.57 -21.93 12.35
C ARG A 124 18.62 -22.38 11.34
N LEU A 125 18.65 -21.77 10.16
CA LEU A 125 19.51 -22.21 9.05
C LEU A 125 20.84 -21.46 8.97
N TYR A 126 20.89 -20.26 9.48
CA TYR A 126 22.07 -19.38 9.41
C TYR A 126 22.43 -18.76 10.77
N PRO A 127 22.60 -19.60 11.84
CA PRO A 127 22.78 -19.10 13.21
C PRO A 127 24.10 -18.31 13.41
N HIS A 128 25.04 -18.46 12.48
CA HIS A 128 26.35 -17.80 12.55
C HIS A 128 26.46 -16.58 11.61
N ALA A 129 25.43 -16.31 10.79
CA ALA A 129 25.45 -15.19 9.88
C ALA A 129 25.25 -13.87 10.62
N ASP A 130 26.04 -12.86 10.24
CA ASP A 130 25.88 -11.49 10.72
C ASP A 130 24.66 -10.84 10.05
N ILE A 131 23.73 -10.34 10.84
CA ILE A 131 22.48 -9.73 10.35
C ILE A 131 22.64 -8.22 10.30
N LYS A 132 22.52 -7.63 9.09
CA LYS A 132 22.68 -6.18 8.87
C LYS A 132 21.41 -5.54 8.36
N ALA A 133 20.94 -4.53 9.10
CA ALA A 133 19.78 -3.74 8.72
C ALA A 133 20.19 -2.59 7.78
N ILE A 134 19.37 -2.36 6.73
CA ILE A 134 19.50 -1.25 5.78
C ILE A 134 18.12 -0.72 5.39
N ASP A 135 18.08 0.34 4.57
CA ASP A 135 16.89 1.16 4.32
C ASP A 135 15.78 0.44 3.53
N SER A 136 16.09 -0.57 2.71
CA SER A 136 15.07 -1.32 1.97
C SER A 136 15.55 -2.71 1.54
N THR A 137 14.58 -3.62 1.30
CA THR A 137 14.83 -4.96 0.74
C THR A 137 15.42 -4.89 -0.67
N ALA A 138 14.99 -3.91 -1.48
CA ALA A 138 15.51 -3.70 -2.83
C ALA A 138 16.98 -3.22 -2.81
N GLU A 139 17.33 -2.30 -1.90
CA GLU A 139 18.72 -1.88 -1.70
C GLU A 139 19.58 -3.04 -1.19
N ALA A 140 19.04 -3.93 -0.36
CA ALA A 140 19.73 -5.12 0.09
C ALA A 140 20.10 -6.05 -1.08
N ALA A 141 19.15 -6.32 -1.97
CA ALA A 141 19.39 -7.12 -3.17
C ALA A 141 20.49 -6.49 -4.04
N LYS A 142 20.43 -5.18 -4.27
CA LYS A 142 21.44 -4.44 -5.02
C LYS A 142 22.83 -4.58 -4.39
N ARG A 143 22.94 -4.37 -3.05
CA ARG A 143 24.23 -4.49 -2.35
C ARG A 143 24.81 -5.89 -2.40
N VAL A 144 23.97 -6.91 -2.37
CA VAL A 144 24.43 -8.29 -2.56
C VAL A 144 24.91 -8.49 -3.99
N ALA A 145 24.20 -8.00 -4.99
CA ALA A 145 24.61 -8.10 -6.39
C ALA A 145 25.97 -7.41 -6.66
N ASP A 146 26.20 -6.24 -6.07
CA ASP A 146 27.44 -5.46 -6.25
C ASP A 146 28.57 -5.89 -5.28
N GLY A 147 28.24 -6.59 -4.19
CA GLY A 147 29.10 -6.85 -3.04
C GLY A 147 29.87 -8.20 -3.06
N ALA A 148 30.25 -8.67 -1.88
CA ALA A 148 30.98 -9.92 -1.68
C ALA A 148 30.13 -11.16 -1.92
N ALA A 149 30.75 -12.26 -2.39
CA ALA A 149 30.08 -13.50 -2.72
C ALA A 149 29.48 -14.26 -1.52
N ASN A 150 29.89 -13.95 -0.30
CA ASN A 150 29.40 -14.55 0.95
C ASN A 150 28.22 -13.75 1.59
N HIS A 151 27.65 -12.79 0.87
CA HIS A 151 26.51 -12.02 1.31
C HIS A 151 25.19 -12.58 0.74
N ALA A 152 24.14 -12.50 1.52
CA ALA A 152 22.77 -12.77 1.08
C ALA A 152 21.83 -11.59 1.42
N ALA A 153 20.75 -11.47 0.68
CA ALA A 153 19.69 -10.50 0.98
C ALA A 153 18.36 -11.21 1.26
N VAL A 154 17.54 -10.63 2.13
CA VAL A 154 16.12 -10.98 2.18
C VAL A 154 15.38 -9.99 1.28
N GLY A 155 14.66 -10.49 0.27
CA GLY A 155 14.02 -9.64 -0.73
C GLY A 155 12.93 -10.32 -1.54
N SER A 156 12.31 -9.55 -2.45
CA SER A 156 11.27 -10.05 -3.36
C SER A 156 11.86 -10.80 -4.55
N THR A 157 11.03 -11.60 -5.21
CA THR A 157 11.38 -12.22 -6.51
C THR A 157 11.70 -11.16 -7.57
N ARG A 158 11.00 -10.03 -7.54
CA ARG A 158 11.27 -8.89 -8.42
C ARG A 158 12.70 -8.36 -8.27
N ALA A 159 13.14 -8.15 -7.02
CA ALA A 159 14.49 -7.69 -6.73
C ALA A 159 15.56 -8.71 -7.18
N ALA A 160 15.30 -10.00 -7.00
CA ALA A 160 16.19 -11.06 -7.50
C ALA A 160 16.37 -10.97 -9.02
N ASN A 161 15.26 -10.90 -9.76
CA ASN A 161 15.28 -10.83 -11.23
C ASN A 161 15.97 -9.54 -11.72
N LEU A 162 15.69 -8.41 -11.09
CA LEU A 162 16.26 -7.11 -11.45
C LEU A 162 17.79 -7.10 -11.34
N HIS A 163 18.34 -7.75 -10.31
CA HIS A 163 19.76 -7.73 -10.01
C HIS A 163 20.50 -9.03 -10.39
N GLY A 164 19.83 -9.97 -11.07
CA GLY A 164 20.45 -11.24 -11.51
C GLY A 164 20.89 -12.13 -10.34
N LEU A 165 20.15 -12.09 -9.22
CA LEU A 165 20.41 -12.93 -8.06
C LEU A 165 19.64 -14.25 -8.13
N GLU A 166 20.23 -15.28 -7.55
CA GLU A 166 19.60 -16.59 -7.35
C GLU A 166 18.73 -16.59 -6.09
N ILE A 167 17.55 -17.18 -6.17
CA ILE A 167 16.70 -17.43 -4.99
C ILE A 167 17.17 -18.74 -4.36
N LYS A 168 17.91 -18.64 -3.26
CA LYS A 168 18.40 -19.79 -2.49
C LYS A 168 17.29 -20.51 -1.74
N HIS A 169 16.39 -19.75 -1.13
CA HIS A 169 15.20 -20.23 -0.44
C HIS A 169 14.04 -19.29 -0.71
N SER A 170 12.90 -19.86 -1.09
CA SER A 170 11.66 -19.12 -1.32
C SER A 170 10.78 -19.10 -0.08
N ASN A 171 9.98 -18.05 0.09
CA ASN A 171 8.92 -17.96 1.10
C ASN A 171 9.43 -18.22 2.52
N ILE A 172 10.49 -17.51 2.90
CA ILE A 172 11.19 -17.70 4.18
C ILE A 172 10.57 -16.94 5.35
N GLN A 173 9.49 -16.19 5.12
CA GLN A 173 8.76 -15.44 6.15
C GLN A 173 8.12 -16.39 7.18
N ASP A 174 8.14 -15.98 8.45
CA ASP A 174 7.60 -16.76 9.57
C ASP A 174 6.04 -16.81 9.55
N TYR A 175 5.39 -15.86 8.86
CA TYR A 175 3.94 -15.74 8.72
C TYR A 175 3.53 -15.81 7.25
N THR A 176 2.71 -16.79 6.88
CA THR A 176 2.32 -17.07 5.49
C THR A 176 1.23 -16.14 4.93
N HIS A 177 0.53 -15.41 5.80
CA HIS A 177 -0.58 -14.52 5.41
C HIS A 177 -0.20 -13.03 5.43
N ASN A 178 1.08 -12.72 5.23
CA ASN A 178 1.53 -11.35 5.12
C ASN A 178 1.06 -10.76 3.80
N CYS A 179 0.28 -9.70 3.85
CA CYS A 179 -0.13 -8.95 2.68
C CYS A 179 -0.06 -7.44 2.93
N THR A 180 0.15 -6.70 1.85
CA THR A 180 0.09 -5.25 1.87
C THR A 180 -1.05 -4.79 0.96
N ARG A 181 -1.84 -3.89 1.49
CA ARG A 181 -2.88 -3.18 0.78
C ARG A 181 -2.25 -1.95 0.11
N PHE A 182 -2.19 -1.97 -1.21
CA PHE A 182 -1.76 -0.83 -2.02
C PHE A 182 -2.96 -0.12 -2.59
N VAL A 183 -2.82 1.19 -2.77
CA VAL A 183 -3.82 2.02 -3.45
C VAL A 183 -3.20 2.74 -4.63
N VAL A 184 -4.00 2.84 -5.69
CA VAL A 184 -3.70 3.71 -6.83
C VAL A 184 -4.43 5.03 -6.58
N LEU A 185 -3.68 6.12 -6.63
CA LEU A 185 -4.21 7.47 -6.44
C LEU A 185 -4.22 8.22 -7.77
N GLY A 186 -5.31 8.94 -8.02
CA GLY A 186 -5.51 9.77 -9.21
C GLY A 186 -6.23 11.08 -8.88
N ARG A 187 -6.25 12.00 -9.86
CA ARG A 187 -6.92 13.31 -9.73
C ARG A 187 -8.43 13.24 -9.86
N GLN A 188 -8.95 12.20 -10.50
CA GLN A 188 -10.38 12.00 -10.74
C GLN A 188 -10.87 10.74 -10.02
N LEU A 189 -12.14 10.69 -9.71
CA LEU A 189 -12.78 9.49 -9.20
C LEU A 189 -12.70 8.35 -10.21
N ALA A 190 -12.68 7.11 -9.73
CA ALA A 190 -12.77 5.94 -10.59
C ALA A 190 -14.06 5.97 -11.41
N ALA A 191 -13.99 5.58 -12.68
CA ALA A 191 -15.18 5.32 -13.46
C ALA A 191 -15.92 4.08 -12.92
N ALA A 192 -17.24 4.07 -12.98
CA ALA A 192 -18.08 2.99 -12.44
C ALA A 192 -18.22 1.83 -13.47
N ASP A 193 -17.11 1.28 -13.97
CA ASP A 193 -17.13 0.45 -15.19
C ASP A 193 -16.89 -1.06 -15.00
N GLU A 194 -16.79 -1.59 -13.78
CA GLU A 194 -16.55 -3.03 -13.57
C GLU A 194 -17.78 -3.67 -12.88
N GLU A 195 -18.74 -4.18 -13.66
CA GLU A 195 -20.02 -4.75 -13.19
C GLU A 195 -19.89 -5.91 -12.19
N ASP A 196 -18.76 -6.63 -12.14
CA ASP A 196 -18.54 -7.79 -11.25
C ASP A 196 -17.46 -7.56 -10.18
N SER A 197 -16.96 -6.36 -10.00
CA SER A 197 -15.90 -6.09 -9.03
C SER A 197 -16.43 -5.83 -7.63
N GLN A 198 -15.71 -6.33 -6.62
CA GLN A 198 -15.93 -5.86 -5.25
C GLN A 198 -15.49 -4.41 -5.14
N TYR A 199 -16.40 -3.55 -4.66
CA TYR A 199 -16.11 -2.14 -4.42
C TYR A 199 -15.88 -1.85 -2.95
N LYS A 200 -15.07 -0.85 -2.70
CA LYS A 200 -14.97 -0.14 -1.42
C LYS A 200 -15.16 1.35 -1.63
N THR A 201 -15.68 2.00 -0.61
CA THR A 201 -15.74 3.46 -0.52
C THR A 201 -14.95 3.89 0.71
N SER A 202 -14.00 4.81 0.56
CA SER A 202 -13.21 5.36 1.67
C SER A 202 -13.54 6.82 1.89
N VAL A 203 -13.73 7.18 3.15
CA VAL A 203 -13.97 8.55 3.57
C VAL A 203 -13.10 8.90 4.78
N ALA A 204 -12.82 10.18 4.96
CA ALA A 204 -12.21 10.72 6.18
C ALA A 204 -13.14 11.77 6.77
N CYS A 205 -13.36 11.72 8.09
CA CYS A 205 -14.23 12.66 8.78
C CYS A 205 -13.67 13.07 10.14
N GLN A 206 -13.94 14.32 10.53
CA GLN A 206 -13.69 14.81 11.88
C GLN A 206 -15.04 14.98 12.58
N ILE A 207 -15.12 14.45 13.78
CA ILE A 207 -16.32 14.54 14.63
C ILE A 207 -16.06 15.44 15.84
N ASP A 208 -17.13 15.80 16.54
CA ASP A 208 -17.01 16.54 17.79
C ASP A 208 -16.41 15.63 18.88
N GLY A 209 -15.13 15.80 19.16
CA GLY A 209 -14.40 15.05 20.19
C GLY A 209 -14.80 15.40 21.61
N GLN A 210 -15.54 16.50 21.84
CA GLN A 210 -16.00 16.92 23.17
C GLN A 210 -17.36 16.28 23.55
N LYS A 211 -18.12 15.81 22.56
CA LYS A 211 -19.43 15.19 22.77
C LYS A 211 -19.29 13.69 22.97
N PRO A 212 -19.62 13.14 24.16
CA PRO A 212 -19.68 11.70 24.37
C PRO A 212 -20.61 11.01 23.35
N GLY A 213 -20.16 9.90 22.77
CA GLY A 213 -20.97 9.12 21.82
C GLY A 213 -20.90 9.57 20.36
N SER A 214 -20.21 10.68 20.02
CA SER A 214 -20.13 11.17 18.62
C SER A 214 -19.66 10.11 17.64
N LEU A 215 -18.65 9.29 17.99
CA LEU A 215 -18.20 8.20 17.13
C LEU A 215 -19.30 7.13 16.98
N CYS A 216 -20.01 6.80 18.06
CA CYS A 216 -21.13 5.86 17.99
C CYS A 216 -22.24 6.35 17.06
N GLU A 217 -22.56 7.66 17.09
CA GLU A 217 -23.56 8.26 16.18
C GLU A 217 -23.16 8.13 14.70
N ILE A 218 -21.87 8.22 14.39
CA ILE A 218 -21.35 7.96 13.04
C ILE A 218 -21.49 6.48 12.66
N LEU A 219 -21.08 5.56 13.55
CA LEU A 219 -21.12 4.13 13.28
C LEU A 219 -22.55 3.60 13.13
N GLN A 220 -23.52 4.19 13.85
CA GLN A 220 -24.93 3.86 13.70
C GLN A 220 -25.49 4.17 12.31
N GLU A 221 -24.94 5.17 11.60
CA GLU A 221 -25.41 5.49 10.24
C GLU A 221 -25.14 4.34 9.27
N PHE A 222 -24.05 3.60 9.46
CA PHE A 222 -23.74 2.41 8.70
C PHE A 222 -24.59 1.21 9.16
N ALA A 223 -24.69 0.99 10.47
CA ALA A 223 -25.44 -0.13 11.02
C ALA A 223 -26.94 -0.09 10.63
N HIS A 224 -27.58 1.08 10.71
CA HIS A 224 -29.00 1.25 10.33
C HIS A 224 -29.29 0.97 8.85
N ARG A 225 -28.25 1.06 7.99
CA ARG A 225 -28.35 0.82 6.54
C ARG A 225 -27.77 -0.53 6.12
N SER A 226 -27.41 -1.37 7.10
CA SER A 226 -26.77 -2.68 6.85
C SER A 226 -25.50 -2.58 5.99
N VAL A 227 -24.73 -1.51 6.19
CA VAL A 227 -23.46 -1.26 5.51
C VAL A 227 -22.32 -1.69 6.44
N ASN A 228 -21.42 -2.55 5.95
CA ASN A 228 -20.27 -3.01 6.73
C ASN A 228 -19.08 -2.08 6.60
N LEU A 229 -18.36 -1.86 7.70
CA LEU A 229 -17.06 -1.19 7.71
C LEU A 229 -15.94 -2.22 7.72
N THR A 230 -15.03 -2.14 6.77
CA THR A 230 -13.87 -3.04 6.67
C THR A 230 -12.67 -2.52 7.44
N ARG A 231 -12.63 -1.19 7.74
CA ARG A 231 -11.56 -0.56 8.51
C ARG A 231 -12.04 0.72 9.18
N ILE A 232 -11.52 0.96 10.38
CA ILE A 232 -11.63 2.22 11.10
C ILE A 232 -10.24 2.58 11.62
N GLU A 233 -9.76 3.77 11.29
CA GLU A 233 -8.46 4.27 11.74
C GLU A 233 -8.60 5.70 12.23
N SER A 234 -7.98 6.04 13.34
CA SER A 234 -7.96 7.42 13.85
C SER A 234 -6.57 8.04 13.70
N ARG A 235 -6.51 9.23 13.14
CA ARG A 235 -5.27 10.01 13.00
C ARG A 235 -5.42 11.39 13.65
N PRO A 236 -4.36 11.94 14.26
CA PRO A 236 -4.40 13.30 14.79
C PRO A 236 -4.79 14.33 13.72
N ALA A 237 -5.73 15.21 14.05
CA ALA A 237 -6.18 16.27 13.13
C ALA A 237 -5.17 17.43 13.00
N ARG A 238 -4.08 17.42 13.77
CA ARG A 238 -3.01 18.45 13.79
C ARG A 238 -3.47 19.86 14.21
N VAL A 239 -4.65 19.97 14.83
CA VAL A 239 -5.21 21.24 15.34
C VAL A 239 -5.18 21.31 16.88
N GLY A 240 -4.81 20.23 17.56
CA GLY A 240 -4.70 20.14 19.01
C GLY A 240 -4.77 18.70 19.51
N LEU A 241 -4.47 18.49 20.79
CA LEU A 241 -4.63 17.17 21.43
C LEU A 241 -6.12 16.86 21.62
N GLY A 242 -6.48 15.59 21.37
CA GLY A 242 -7.86 15.11 21.53
C GLY A 242 -8.74 15.34 20.28
N VAL A 243 -8.20 15.93 19.21
CA VAL A 243 -8.93 16.10 17.96
C VAL A 243 -8.39 15.11 16.91
N TYR A 244 -9.30 14.29 16.37
CA TYR A 244 -8.93 13.20 15.47
C TYR A 244 -9.72 13.25 14.16
N ILE A 245 -9.05 12.81 13.08
CA ILE A 245 -9.69 12.45 11.82
C ILE A 245 -9.87 10.93 11.83
N PHE A 246 -11.08 10.47 11.52
CA PHE A 246 -11.41 9.07 11.38
C PHE A 246 -11.46 8.71 9.89
N PHE A 247 -10.66 7.73 9.50
CA PHE A 247 -10.72 7.08 8.19
C PHE A 247 -11.64 5.89 8.29
N LEU A 248 -12.61 5.81 7.41
CA LEU A 248 -13.61 4.74 7.37
C LEU A 248 -13.58 4.11 5.98
N ASP A 249 -13.30 2.81 5.92
CA ASP A 249 -13.39 2.04 4.70
C ASP A 249 -14.67 1.20 4.74
N ILE A 250 -15.51 1.40 3.77
CA ILE A 250 -16.89 0.92 3.66
C ILE A 250 -16.90 -0.20 2.62
N ALA A 251 -17.49 -1.35 2.95
CA ALA A 251 -17.77 -2.39 1.97
C ALA A 251 -18.92 -1.92 1.06
N GLY A 252 -18.65 -1.88 -0.25
CA GLY A 252 -19.61 -1.44 -1.26
C GLY A 252 -19.21 -0.14 -1.95
N GLY A 253 -19.78 0.06 -3.12
CA GLY A 253 -19.58 1.23 -3.97
C GLY A 253 -20.56 2.35 -3.68
N ILE A 254 -20.16 3.60 -3.96
CA ILE A 254 -21.04 4.78 -3.79
C ILE A 254 -22.28 4.74 -4.72
N HIS A 255 -22.28 3.89 -5.75
CA HIS A 255 -23.42 3.64 -6.61
C HIS A 255 -24.51 2.80 -5.93
N GLU A 256 -24.19 2.11 -4.84
CA GLU A 256 -25.17 1.40 -4.02
C GLU A 256 -25.92 2.39 -3.14
N GLN A 257 -27.26 2.34 -3.18
CA GLN A 257 -28.11 3.33 -2.50
C GLN A 257 -27.84 3.40 -0.99
N ASN A 258 -27.71 2.27 -0.31
CA ASN A 258 -27.46 2.20 1.13
C ASN A 258 -26.09 2.79 1.51
N VAL A 259 -25.05 2.57 0.68
CA VAL A 259 -23.71 3.15 0.86
C VAL A 259 -23.76 4.66 0.65
N ALA A 260 -24.40 5.14 -0.43
CA ALA A 260 -24.54 6.56 -0.71
C ALA A 260 -25.28 7.30 0.42
N GLU A 261 -26.40 6.74 0.90
CA GLU A 261 -27.18 7.30 2.01
C GLU A 261 -26.39 7.33 3.32
N ALA A 262 -25.60 6.28 3.62
CA ALA A 262 -24.73 6.22 4.81
C ALA A 262 -23.65 7.31 4.75
N VAL A 263 -22.97 7.43 3.62
CA VAL A 263 -21.92 8.44 3.41
C VAL A 263 -22.46 9.87 3.56
N GLU A 264 -23.64 10.17 2.97
CA GLU A 264 -24.28 11.47 3.12
C GLU A 264 -24.74 11.75 4.56
N ALA A 265 -25.19 10.73 5.29
CA ALA A 265 -25.56 10.88 6.71
C ALA A 265 -24.32 11.16 7.58
N VAL A 266 -23.21 10.46 7.34
CA VAL A 266 -21.92 10.69 8.01
C VAL A 266 -21.42 12.11 7.72
N LYS A 267 -21.45 12.54 6.45
CA LYS A 267 -21.05 13.89 6.05
C LYS A 267 -21.83 14.98 6.80
N ARG A 268 -23.15 14.84 6.93
CA ARG A 268 -23.99 15.81 7.68
C ARG A 268 -23.68 15.88 9.18
N LYS A 269 -23.19 14.78 9.77
CA LYS A 269 -22.82 14.71 11.20
C LYS A 269 -21.38 15.10 11.48
N SER A 270 -20.56 15.25 10.46
CA SER A 270 -19.13 15.55 10.56
C SER A 270 -18.88 17.06 10.61
N GLN A 271 -17.92 17.50 11.42
CA GLN A 271 -17.41 18.87 11.42
C GLN A 271 -16.56 19.16 10.17
N TRP A 272 -15.86 18.13 9.68
CA TRP A 272 -15.11 18.12 8.44
C TRP A 272 -15.26 16.76 7.80
N PHE A 273 -15.35 16.74 6.47
CA PHE A 273 -15.54 15.51 5.69
C PHE A 273 -14.75 15.56 4.40
N LYS A 274 -14.15 14.43 4.03
CA LYS A 274 -13.44 14.25 2.77
C LYS A 274 -13.80 12.89 2.15
N ASN A 275 -14.30 12.92 0.93
CA ASN A 275 -14.43 11.71 0.11
C ASN A 275 -13.05 11.35 -0.43
N LEU A 276 -12.57 10.15 -0.15
CA LEU A 276 -11.29 9.63 -0.64
C LEU A 276 -11.45 8.77 -1.88
N GLY A 277 -12.67 8.37 -2.25
CA GLY A 277 -12.97 7.61 -3.45
C GLY A 277 -13.87 6.41 -3.19
N SER A 278 -14.49 5.94 -4.28
CA SER A 278 -15.18 4.66 -4.37
C SER A 278 -14.54 3.91 -5.54
N TYR A 279 -14.05 2.69 -5.30
CA TYR A 279 -13.09 2.05 -6.20
C TYR A 279 -13.17 0.53 -6.14
N PRO A 280 -12.81 -0.16 -7.24
CA PRO A 280 -12.70 -1.61 -7.28
C PRO A 280 -11.51 -2.13 -6.45
N VAL A 281 -11.70 -3.33 -5.88
CA VAL A 281 -10.70 -4.03 -5.08
C VAL A 281 -10.26 -5.30 -5.81
N LEU A 282 -8.95 -5.42 -6.04
CA LEU A 282 -8.33 -6.60 -6.59
C LEU A 282 -7.55 -7.36 -5.51
N THR A 283 -7.82 -8.64 -5.35
CA THR A 283 -7.08 -9.51 -4.41
C THR A 283 -6.27 -10.53 -5.20
N ILE A 284 -4.95 -10.50 -5.04
CA ILE A 284 -4.04 -11.51 -5.57
C ILE A 284 -3.92 -12.65 -4.54
N ARG A 285 -4.13 -13.88 -5.01
CA ARG A 285 -4.07 -15.09 -4.19
C ARG A 285 -2.78 -15.87 -4.44
#